data_25e92d5da712b6e98f34f269653d65b5
#
_entry.id   25e92d5da712b6e98f34f269653d65b5
#
_cell.length_a   1.000
_cell.length_b   1.000
_cell.length_c   1.000
_cell.angle_alpha   90.00
_cell.angle_beta   90.00
_cell.angle_gamma   90.00
#
_symmetry.space_group_name_H-M   'P 1'
#
loop_
_entity.id
_entity.type
_entity.pdbx_description
1 polymer ?
#
loop_
_entity_poly.entity_id
_entity_poly.type
_entity_poly.pdbx_seq_one_letter_code
_entity_poly.pdbx_strand_id
1 'polypeptide(L)'
;ALDYAGTIDFTYPKATEWYKGLLKQLLDMGVTCIKTDFGENIHMDAVYKGMKPELLNNLYALLYQKAAYEITKEVTGDGIVWARAAWAGCQRYPLHWGGDSCSSWDGMAGSLKGGLHFGLSGFAFWSHDVPGFHTLPNFMNSIVAEDVYMRWTQFGVFTSHIRYHGTNKREPWHYPAIAPLVKKWWKLRYSLIPYIIEQSKLAVESGWPLLQALILHHPEDKLCWHIDDEYYFGNDFLVAPVMNSENRRDIYLPEGQWVNFFTGERLQGGRWLKEVYVPLEEMPVYVRENAVIPIYPEEVNCTDEMDLGKSIALRIDHNYKGFWTK
;
A
#
# COMPACT_ATOMS: atom_id res chain seq x y z
N ALA A 1 21.24 -17.58 4.45
CA ALA A 1 21.95 -16.29 4.64
C ALA A 1 21.90 -15.77 6.09
N LEU A 2 21.20 -16.50 7.00
CA LEU A 2 21.12 -16.11 8.42
C LEU A 2 22.09 -16.88 9.32
N ASP A 3 22.90 -17.76 8.76
CA ASP A 3 23.76 -18.69 9.53
C ASP A 3 24.88 -18.00 10.34
N TYR A 4 25.13 -16.72 10.08
CA TYR A 4 26.16 -15.92 10.78
C TYR A 4 25.61 -14.66 11.45
N ALA A 5 24.32 -14.39 11.37
CA ALA A 5 23.70 -13.24 11.99
C ALA A 5 23.14 -13.61 13.37
N GLY A 6 23.46 -12.84 14.38
CA GLY A 6 22.84 -12.96 15.69
C GLY A 6 21.43 -12.37 15.69
N THR A 7 20.55 -12.89 16.53
CA THR A 7 19.24 -12.27 16.81
C THR A 7 19.37 -11.36 18.03
N ILE A 8 18.94 -10.10 17.90
CA ILE A 8 18.89 -9.18 19.04
C ILE A 8 17.81 -9.62 19.99
N ASP A 9 18.15 -9.83 21.24
CA ASP A 9 17.18 -10.21 22.28
C ASP A 9 16.41 -8.98 22.80
N PHE A 10 15.29 -8.63 22.15
CA PHE A 10 14.42 -7.55 22.60
C PHE A 10 13.67 -7.84 23.91
N THR A 11 13.80 -9.04 24.48
CA THR A 11 13.34 -9.32 25.86
C THR A 11 14.38 -8.89 26.90
N TYR A 12 15.59 -8.54 26.47
CA TYR A 12 16.67 -8.04 27.33
C TYR A 12 16.78 -6.50 27.22
N PRO A 13 16.40 -5.75 28.27
CA PRO A 13 16.38 -4.29 28.20
C PRO A 13 17.71 -3.64 27.73
N LYS A 14 18.86 -4.18 28.16
CA LYS A 14 20.16 -3.63 27.73
C LYS A 14 20.40 -3.82 26.22
N ALA A 15 19.95 -4.93 25.63
CA ALA A 15 20.07 -5.15 24.19
C ALA A 15 19.12 -4.24 23.42
N THR A 16 17.91 -4.03 23.94
CA THR A 16 16.93 -3.08 23.37
C THR A 16 17.48 -1.65 23.38
N GLU A 17 18.01 -1.19 24.49
CA GLU A 17 18.60 0.17 24.58
C GLU A 17 19.84 0.33 23.70
N TRP A 18 20.67 -0.70 23.61
CA TRP A 18 21.81 -0.68 22.68
C TRP A 18 21.34 -0.52 21.23
N TYR A 19 20.31 -1.30 20.80
CA TYR A 19 19.75 -1.21 19.46
C TYR A 19 19.12 0.18 19.19
N LYS A 20 18.34 0.70 20.14
CA LYS A 20 17.81 2.07 20.07
C LYS A 20 18.94 3.11 19.90
N GLY A 21 20.04 2.92 20.60
CA GLY A 21 21.21 3.79 20.46
C GLY A 21 21.84 3.80 19.06
N LEU A 22 21.83 2.66 18.36
CA LEU A 22 22.26 2.60 16.95
C LEU A 22 21.29 3.36 16.04
N LEU A 23 20.00 3.16 16.20
CA LEU A 23 18.98 3.87 15.40
C LEU A 23 19.02 5.38 15.69
N LYS A 24 19.24 5.77 16.96
CA LYS A 24 19.35 7.18 17.34
C LYS A 24 20.44 7.91 16.58
N GLN A 25 21.58 7.29 16.36
CA GLN A 25 22.67 7.89 15.58
C GLN A 25 22.23 8.24 14.16
N LEU A 26 21.41 7.40 13.51
CA LEU A 26 20.87 7.67 12.17
C LEU A 26 19.82 8.78 12.20
N LEU A 27 18.96 8.76 13.20
CA LEU A 27 17.93 9.78 13.39
C LEU A 27 18.55 11.16 13.69
N ASP A 28 19.61 11.21 14.51
CA ASP A 28 20.36 12.45 14.79
C ASP A 28 21.05 13.02 13.53
N MET A 29 21.32 12.19 12.51
CA MET A 29 21.83 12.63 11.20
C MET A 29 20.75 13.21 10.27
N GLY A 30 19.47 13.19 10.66
CA GLY A 30 18.36 13.71 9.89
C GLY A 30 17.48 12.63 9.23
N VAL A 31 17.69 11.35 9.53
CA VAL A 31 16.75 10.29 9.14
C VAL A 31 15.45 10.48 9.91
N THR A 32 14.30 10.41 9.25
CA THR A 32 12.99 10.66 9.85
C THR A 32 12.10 9.42 9.92
N CYS A 33 12.42 8.37 9.17
CA CYS A 33 11.69 7.11 9.16
C CYS A 33 12.66 5.94 9.05
N ILE A 34 12.48 4.92 9.86
CA ILE A 34 13.28 3.70 9.84
C ILE A 34 12.47 2.57 9.16
N LYS A 35 13.04 1.99 8.10
CA LYS A 35 12.55 0.74 7.54
C LYS A 35 13.07 -0.43 8.36
N THR A 36 12.18 -1.13 9.06
CA THR A 36 12.49 -2.32 9.84
C THR A 36 12.24 -3.55 8.98
N ASP A 37 13.32 -4.08 8.41
CA ASP A 37 13.29 -5.25 7.55
C ASP A 37 13.48 -6.54 8.36
N PHE A 38 13.00 -7.68 7.84
CA PHE A 38 13.01 -8.97 8.54
C PHE A 38 12.20 -8.96 9.87
N GLY A 39 12.50 -9.87 10.78
CA GLY A 39 11.87 -9.95 12.10
C GLY A 39 10.70 -10.95 12.17
N GLU A 40 10.47 -11.74 11.11
CA GLU A 40 9.44 -12.78 11.07
C GLU A 40 9.82 -14.01 11.90
N ASN A 41 11.10 -14.30 11.98
CA ASN A 41 11.63 -15.51 12.63
C ASN A 41 12.79 -15.17 13.54
N ILE A 42 12.98 -16.00 14.56
CA ILE A 42 14.12 -15.98 15.48
C ILE A 42 14.85 -17.32 15.48
N HIS A 43 16.04 -17.36 16.03
CA HIS A 43 16.74 -18.64 16.26
C HIS A 43 16.07 -19.41 17.38
N MET A 44 15.48 -20.57 17.07
CA MET A 44 14.69 -21.37 18.01
C MET A 44 15.54 -22.13 19.03
N ASP A 45 16.83 -22.30 18.74
CA ASP A 45 17.84 -22.94 19.60
C ASP A 45 18.63 -21.93 20.46
N ALA A 46 18.35 -20.62 20.28
CA ALA A 46 18.99 -19.58 21.06
C ALA A 46 18.36 -19.42 22.46
N VAL A 47 19.12 -18.84 23.37
CA VAL A 47 18.65 -18.50 24.73
C VAL A 47 18.30 -17.02 24.79
N TYR A 48 17.04 -16.73 25.09
CA TYR A 48 16.52 -15.39 25.31
C TYR A 48 16.26 -15.17 26.81
N LYS A 49 16.57 -13.96 27.27
CA LYS A 49 16.55 -13.67 28.70
C LYS A 49 15.16 -13.68 29.31
N GLY A 50 14.19 -13.12 28.61
CA GLY A 50 12.86 -12.88 29.17
C GLY A 50 11.80 -13.90 28.77
N MET A 51 12.06 -14.75 27.78
CA MET A 51 11.03 -15.61 27.22
C MET A 51 11.62 -16.83 26.48
N LYS A 52 10.86 -17.92 26.45
CA LYS A 52 11.23 -19.09 25.64
C LYS A 52 11.03 -18.79 24.15
N PRO A 53 11.89 -19.35 23.25
CA PRO A 53 11.81 -19.11 21.81
C PRO A 53 10.44 -19.36 21.21
N GLU A 54 9.75 -20.43 21.62
CA GLU A 54 8.43 -20.84 21.10
C GLU A 54 7.35 -19.78 21.37
N LEU A 55 7.47 -19.03 22.46
CA LEU A 55 6.56 -17.92 22.78
C LEU A 55 7.03 -16.61 22.13
N LEU A 56 8.34 -16.42 22.00
CA LEU A 56 8.93 -15.21 21.50
C LEU A 56 8.80 -15.08 19.98
N ASN A 57 8.79 -16.18 19.24
CA ASN A 57 8.88 -16.17 17.78
C ASN A 57 7.89 -15.19 17.12
N ASN A 58 6.61 -15.30 17.43
CA ASN A 58 5.61 -14.38 16.89
C ASN A 58 5.66 -13.00 17.56
N LEU A 59 5.92 -12.94 18.87
CA LEU A 59 5.98 -11.71 19.63
C LEU A 59 7.19 -10.84 19.26
N TYR A 60 8.22 -11.45 18.67
CA TYR A 60 9.44 -10.76 18.31
C TYR A 60 9.18 -9.55 17.39
N ALA A 61 8.32 -9.71 16.37
CA ALA A 61 7.94 -8.61 15.50
C ALA A 61 7.40 -7.41 16.29
N LEU A 62 6.54 -7.65 17.28
CA LEU A 62 5.98 -6.58 18.12
C LEU A 62 7.06 -5.85 18.93
N LEU A 63 7.97 -6.58 19.56
CA LEU A 63 9.05 -6.00 20.36
C LEU A 63 10.05 -5.21 19.48
N TYR A 64 10.35 -5.74 18.31
CA TYR A 64 11.21 -5.09 17.32
C TYR A 64 10.62 -3.76 16.83
N GLN A 65 9.36 -3.78 16.37
CA GLN A 65 8.69 -2.57 15.90
C GLN A 65 8.52 -1.54 17.03
N LYS A 66 8.20 -2.00 18.24
CA LYS A 66 8.11 -1.13 19.42
C LYS A 66 9.42 -0.38 19.65
N ALA A 67 10.56 -1.09 19.65
CA ALA A 67 11.86 -0.48 19.90
C ALA A 67 12.21 0.60 18.85
N ALA A 68 11.98 0.29 17.56
CA ALA A 68 12.21 1.24 16.47
C ALA A 68 11.25 2.43 16.54
N TYR A 69 9.97 2.18 16.78
CA TYR A 69 8.95 3.23 16.92
C TYR A 69 9.24 4.20 18.06
N GLU A 70 9.56 3.67 19.25
CA GLU A 70 9.80 4.49 20.44
C GLU A 70 10.96 5.46 20.23
N ILE A 71 12.10 4.98 19.70
CA ILE A 71 13.25 5.86 19.47
C ILE A 71 13.02 6.84 18.33
N THR A 72 12.32 6.43 17.26
CA THR A 72 11.95 7.34 16.17
C THR A 72 11.08 8.47 16.71
N LYS A 73 10.05 8.13 17.49
CA LYS A 73 9.14 9.12 18.10
C LYS A 73 9.88 10.06 19.08
N GLU A 74 10.80 9.52 19.87
CA GLU A 74 11.60 10.33 20.83
C GLU A 74 12.42 11.39 20.11
N VAL A 75 13.04 11.05 18.97
CA VAL A 75 13.97 11.94 18.27
C VAL A 75 13.25 12.88 17.29
N THR A 76 12.25 12.38 16.56
CA THR A 76 11.59 13.14 15.48
C THR A 76 10.27 13.78 15.88
N GLY A 77 9.67 13.35 17.00
CA GLY A 77 8.30 13.72 17.39
C GLY A 77 7.23 12.79 16.79
N ASP A 78 7.53 12.12 15.68
CA ASP A 78 6.63 11.19 14.97
C ASP A 78 7.16 9.76 14.98
N GLY A 79 6.35 8.83 15.48
CA GLY A 79 6.72 7.43 15.54
C GLY A 79 6.37 6.69 14.23
N ILE A 80 7.06 7.00 13.13
CA ILE A 80 6.83 6.33 11.86
C ILE A 80 7.95 5.31 11.62
N VAL A 81 7.57 4.04 11.49
CA VAL A 81 8.43 2.95 11.05
C VAL A 81 7.83 2.30 9.82
N TRP A 82 8.65 1.77 8.93
CA TRP A 82 8.19 1.03 7.75
C TRP A 82 8.55 -0.44 7.93
N ALA A 83 7.61 -1.20 8.48
CA ALA A 83 7.83 -2.55 8.98
C ALA A 83 7.43 -3.64 7.98
N ARG A 84 8.23 -4.72 7.90
CA ARG A 84 7.87 -5.94 7.18
C ARG A 84 7.13 -6.93 8.06
N ALA A 85 7.74 -7.31 9.16
CA ALA A 85 7.14 -8.24 10.10
C ALA A 85 6.03 -7.58 10.92
N ALA A 86 4.98 -8.35 11.21
CA ALA A 86 3.89 -7.91 12.06
C ALA A 86 3.34 -9.06 12.91
N TRP A 87 2.73 -8.71 14.03
CA TRP A 87 1.96 -9.57 14.90
C TRP A 87 0.86 -8.78 15.56
N ALA A 88 -0.03 -9.45 16.30
CA ALA A 88 -1.06 -8.76 17.07
C ALA A 88 -0.47 -7.67 17.97
N GLY A 89 -0.96 -6.44 17.83
CA GLY A 89 -0.46 -5.26 18.50
C GLY A 89 0.48 -4.38 17.67
N CYS A 90 1.01 -4.85 16.53
CA CYS A 90 1.81 -4.03 15.63
C CYS A 90 0.99 -2.95 14.90
N GLN A 91 -0.33 -3.02 14.92
CA GLN A 91 -1.23 -1.97 14.40
C GLN A 91 -0.91 -0.59 14.97
N ARG A 92 -0.30 -0.54 16.17
CA ARG A 92 0.13 0.70 16.85
C ARG A 92 1.39 1.33 16.27
N TYR A 93 2.11 0.59 15.42
CA TYR A 93 3.40 0.99 14.89
C TYR A 93 3.35 1.06 13.36
N PRO A 94 2.75 2.13 12.81
CA PRO A 94 2.65 2.29 11.35
C PRO A 94 4.02 2.61 10.74
N LEU A 95 4.28 2.27 9.50
CA LEU A 95 3.51 1.69 8.43
C LEU A 95 3.97 0.24 8.15
N HIS A 96 3.30 -0.44 7.19
CA HIS A 96 3.70 -1.80 6.82
C HIS A 96 3.73 -2.00 5.29
N TRP A 97 4.54 -2.97 4.82
CA TRP A 97 4.52 -3.42 3.42
C TRP A 97 4.56 -4.95 3.33
N GLY A 98 4.22 -5.48 2.16
CA GLY A 98 4.03 -6.91 1.92
C GLY A 98 5.31 -7.73 1.72
N GLY A 99 6.50 -7.17 1.96
CA GLY A 99 7.77 -7.89 1.77
C GLY A 99 8.16 -8.07 0.29
N ASP A 100 8.93 -9.12 0.02
CA ASP A 100 9.65 -9.34 -1.23
C ASP A 100 8.82 -10.12 -2.26
N SER A 101 7.77 -9.52 -2.80
CA SER A 101 6.91 -10.16 -3.81
C SER A 101 7.65 -10.37 -5.14
N CYS A 102 7.30 -11.44 -5.86
CA CYS A 102 7.78 -11.65 -7.23
C CYS A 102 7.15 -10.63 -8.18
N SER A 103 7.96 -10.09 -9.11
CA SER A 103 7.51 -9.17 -10.16
C SER A 103 6.80 -9.95 -11.27
N SER A 104 5.59 -10.41 -11.00
CA SER A 104 4.74 -11.23 -11.87
C SER A 104 3.27 -10.94 -11.61
N TRP A 105 2.39 -11.42 -12.48
CA TRP A 105 0.94 -11.31 -12.29
C TRP A 105 0.48 -11.96 -10.99
N ASP A 106 0.96 -13.17 -10.70
CA ASP A 106 0.64 -13.88 -9.44
C ASP A 106 1.18 -13.13 -8.21
N GLY A 107 2.40 -12.57 -8.32
CA GLY A 107 2.98 -11.75 -7.25
C GLY A 107 2.16 -10.48 -6.98
N MET A 108 1.65 -9.84 -8.03
CA MET A 108 0.78 -8.68 -7.91
C MET A 108 -0.56 -9.04 -7.27
N ALA A 109 -1.22 -10.11 -7.75
CA ALA A 109 -2.46 -10.60 -7.20
C ALA A 109 -2.31 -11.03 -5.73
N GLY A 110 -1.24 -11.77 -5.42
CA GLY A 110 -0.89 -12.18 -4.05
C GLY A 110 -0.66 -10.99 -3.13
N SER A 111 -0.01 -9.93 -3.64
CA SER A 111 0.20 -8.69 -2.88
C SER A 111 -1.13 -8.02 -2.52
N LEU A 112 -2.06 -7.89 -3.48
CA LEU A 112 -3.38 -7.32 -3.17
C LEU A 112 -4.13 -8.17 -2.14
N LYS A 113 -4.23 -9.48 -2.35
CA LYS A 113 -4.91 -10.39 -1.42
C LYS A 113 -4.31 -10.31 -0.01
N GLY A 114 -2.98 -10.34 0.08
CA GLY A 114 -2.26 -10.17 1.35
C GLY A 114 -2.58 -8.84 2.02
N GLY A 115 -2.62 -7.74 1.27
CA GLY A 115 -2.97 -6.42 1.77
C GLY A 115 -4.40 -6.31 2.30
N LEU A 116 -5.37 -6.94 1.61
CA LEU A 116 -6.76 -6.98 2.08
C LEU A 116 -6.90 -7.79 3.38
N HIS A 117 -6.22 -8.94 3.48
CA HIS A 117 -6.16 -9.73 4.72
C HIS A 117 -5.51 -8.97 5.86
N PHE A 118 -4.45 -8.22 5.55
CA PHE A 118 -3.76 -7.38 6.53
C PHE A 118 -4.68 -6.27 7.06
N GLY A 119 -5.43 -5.61 6.16
CA GLY A 119 -6.47 -4.64 6.53
C GLY A 119 -7.56 -5.24 7.41
N LEU A 120 -8.08 -6.43 7.07
CA LEU A 120 -9.05 -7.16 7.89
C LEU A 120 -8.50 -7.56 9.27
N SER A 121 -7.18 -7.60 9.43
CA SER A 121 -6.51 -7.81 10.72
C SER A 121 -6.31 -6.51 11.53
N GLY A 122 -6.87 -5.39 11.08
CA GLY A 122 -6.87 -4.11 11.79
C GLY A 122 -5.65 -3.24 11.53
N PHE A 123 -4.94 -3.44 10.42
CA PHE A 123 -3.83 -2.58 10.01
C PHE A 123 -4.34 -1.50 9.06
N ALA A 124 -4.25 -0.25 9.48
CA ALA A 124 -4.78 0.89 8.73
C ALA A 124 -4.03 1.17 7.42
N PHE A 125 -2.70 0.96 7.41
CA PHE A 125 -1.83 1.33 6.30
C PHE A 125 -0.99 0.16 5.82
N TRP A 126 -1.09 -0.13 4.53
CA TRP A 126 -0.33 -1.19 3.89
C TRP A 126 0.03 -0.80 2.46
N SER A 127 1.20 -1.24 2.02
CA SER A 127 1.66 -1.11 0.64
C SER A 127 2.49 -2.32 0.21
N HIS A 128 3.09 -2.20 -0.95
CA HIS A 128 3.91 -3.24 -1.56
C HIS A 128 5.05 -2.60 -2.36
N ASP A 129 6.06 -3.38 -2.66
CA ASP A 129 7.13 -2.95 -3.56
C ASP A 129 6.61 -2.93 -5.01
N VAL A 130 6.65 -1.76 -5.65
CA VAL A 130 6.24 -1.58 -7.05
C VAL A 130 7.48 -1.67 -7.94
N PRO A 131 7.47 -2.45 -8.98
CA PRO A 131 6.52 -3.44 -9.49
C PRO A 131 6.87 -4.90 -9.08
N GLY A 132 6.96 -5.16 -7.81
CA GLY A 132 7.50 -6.38 -7.22
C GLY A 132 9.00 -6.26 -6.93
N PHE A 133 9.45 -6.98 -5.91
CA PHE A 133 10.81 -6.88 -5.41
C PHE A 133 11.83 -7.60 -6.30
N HIS A 134 11.53 -8.83 -6.72
CA HIS A 134 12.45 -9.67 -7.50
C HIS A 134 11.74 -10.36 -8.66
N THR A 135 12.51 -10.88 -9.59
CA THR A 135 12.03 -11.75 -10.67
C THR A 135 12.71 -13.12 -10.59
N LEU A 136 12.06 -14.15 -11.14
CA LEU A 136 12.61 -15.50 -11.22
C LEU A 136 12.82 -15.87 -12.70
N PRO A 137 13.87 -16.65 -13.03
CA PRO A 137 14.90 -17.23 -12.15
C PRO A 137 16.02 -16.25 -11.75
N ASN A 138 16.12 -15.07 -12.35
CA ASN A 138 17.20 -14.12 -12.14
C ASN A 138 16.87 -13.12 -11.02
N PHE A 139 17.05 -13.53 -9.78
CA PHE A 139 16.66 -12.74 -8.59
C PHE A 139 17.25 -11.31 -8.59
N MET A 140 18.52 -11.12 -8.92
CA MET A 140 19.22 -9.84 -8.76
C MET A 140 19.32 -8.98 -10.02
N ASN A 141 19.10 -9.52 -11.22
CA ASN A 141 19.53 -8.86 -12.45
C ASN A 141 18.47 -8.80 -13.57
N SER A 142 17.19 -8.89 -13.23
CA SER A 142 16.14 -8.89 -14.24
C SER A 142 15.35 -7.60 -14.29
N ILE A 143 15.01 -7.21 -15.51
CA ILE A 143 14.08 -6.11 -15.81
C ILE A 143 12.66 -6.69 -15.76
N VAL A 144 11.74 -5.95 -15.17
CA VAL A 144 10.31 -6.31 -15.13
C VAL A 144 9.70 -6.07 -16.51
N ALA A 145 8.78 -6.90 -16.94
CA ALA A 145 8.01 -6.67 -18.15
C ALA A 145 7.21 -5.35 -18.05
N GLU A 146 7.17 -4.57 -19.13
CA GLU A 146 6.59 -3.23 -19.12
C GLU A 146 5.10 -3.21 -18.77
N ASP A 147 4.35 -4.23 -19.18
CA ASP A 147 2.94 -4.40 -18.86
C ASP A 147 2.74 -4.66 -17.36
N VAL A 148 3.52 -5.55 -16.75
CA VAL A 148 3.52 -5.78 -15.29
C VAL A 148 3.90 -4.50 -14.55
N TYR A 149 4.94 -3.80 -15.03
CA TYR A 149 5.39 -2.53 -14.43
C TYR A 149 4.26 -1.50 -14.43
N MET A 150 3.59 -1.32 -15.58
CA MET A 150 2.52 -0.34 -15.73
C MET A 150 1.32 -0.68 -14.85
N ARG A 151 0.83 -1.94 -14.91
CA ARG A 151 -0.31 -2.40 -14.10
C ARG A 151 -0.04 -2.31 -12.60
N TRP A 152 1.16 -2.65 -12.17
CA TRP A 152 1.55 -2.52 -10.77
C TRP A 152 1.68 -1.07 -10.31
N THR A 153 2.16 -0.18 -11.20
CA THR A 153 2.13 1.28 -10.95
C THR A 153 0.71 1.77 -10.74
N GLN A 154 -0.22 1.39 -11.60
CA GLN A 154 -1.64 1.75 -11.49
C GLN A 154 -2.23 1.29 -10.15
N PHE A 155 -1.99 0.04 -9.77
CA PHE A 155 -2.39 -0.49 -8.46
C PHE A 155 -1.76 0.32 -7.32
N GLY A 156 -0.46 0.59 -7.38
CA GLY A 156 0.27 1.35 -6.35
C GLY A 156 -0.28 2.74 -6.10
N VAL A 157 -0.80 3.41 -7.13
CA VAL A 157 -1.39 4.77 -7.00
C VAL A 157 -2.56 4.79 -6.02
N PHE A 158 -3.33 3.72 -5.93
CA PHE A 158 -4.48 3.58 -5.02
C PHE A 158 -4.16 2.70 -3.80
N THR A 159 -2.98 2.92 -3.21
CA THR A 159 -2.60 2.31 -1.92
C THR A 159 -2.25 3.41 -0.91
N SER A 160 -2.09 3.05 0.37
CA SER A 160 -1.85 4.05 1.42
C SER A 160 -0.56 4.84 1.19
N HIS A 161 0.50 4.15 0.81
CA HIS A 161 1.81 4.73 0.44
C HIS A 161 2.41 3.90 -0.69
N ILE A 162 3.28 4.50 -1.49
CA ILE A 162 3.83 3.88 -2.70
C ILE A 162 5.31 4.21 -2.86
N ARG A 163 6.10 3.25 -3.33
CA ARG A 163 7.47 3.44 -3.76
C ARG A 163 7.84 2.45 -4.87
N TYR A 164 8.80 2.83 -5.72
CA TYR A 164 9.50 1.87 -6.57
C TYR A 164 10.64 1.24 -5.77
N HIS A 165 10.65 -0.08 -5.69
CA HIS A 165 11.66 -0.82 -4.95
C HIS A 165 11.82 -2.25 -5.46
N GLY A 166 13.05 -2.76 -5.42
CA GLY A 166 13.37 -4.13 -5.79
C GLY A 166 14.86 -4.36 -5.94
N THR A 167 15.22 -5.57 -6.38
CA THR A 167 16.62 -5.99 -6.47
C THR A 167 17.40 -5.30 -7.60
N ASN A 168 16.70 -4.79 -8.63
CA ASN A 168 17.36 -4.12 -9.76
C ASN A 168 16.37 -3.28 -10.56
N LYS A 169 16.82 -2.10 -11.05
CA LYS A 169 16.18 -1.27 -12.08
C LYS A 169 14.65 -1.14 -11.93
N ARG A 170 14.20 -0.52 -10.85
CA ARG A 170 12.77 -0.24 -10.59
C ARG A 170 12.39 1.20 -10.92
N GLU A 171 13.34 2.07 -11.19
CA GLU A 171 13.11 3.48 -11.47
C GLU A 171 12.52 3.66 -12.89
N PRO A 172 11.54 4.58 -13.06
CA PRO A 172 10.82 4.77 -14.32
C PRO A 172 11.68 5.08 -15.55
N TRP A 173 12.85 5.70 -15.37
CA TRP A 173 13.75 6.02 -16.50
C TRP A 173 14.39 4.80 -17.15
N HIS A 174 14.33 3.63 -16.52
CA HIS A 174 14.73 2.36 -17.14
C HIS A 174 13.64 1.78 -18.08
N TYR A 175 12.47 2.41 -18.14
CA TYR A 175 11.30 1.98 -18.91
C TYR A 175 10.80 3.12 -19.80
N PRO A 176 11.63 3.60 -20.77
CA PRO A 176 11.35 4.83 -21.51
C PRO A 176 10.05 4.79 -22.32
N ALA A 177 9.65 3.62 -22.81
CA ALA A 177 8.42 3.48 -23.60
C ALA A 177 7.15 3.78 -22.79
N ILE A 178 7.12 3.42 -21.51
CA ILE A 178 5.97 3.62 -20.62
C ILE A 178 6.15 4.78 -19.64
N ALA A 179 7.34 5.38 -19.55
CA ALA A 179 7.63 6.46 -18.62
C ALA A 179 6.63 7.64 -18.67
N PRO A 180 6.14 8.08 -19.86
CA PRO A 180 5.12 9.13 -19.94
C PRO A 180 3.79 8.72 -19.27
N LEU A 181 3.37 7.45 -19.40
CA LEU A 181 2.18 6.91 -18.76
C LEU A 181 2.38 6.81 -17.25
N VAL A 182 3.53 6.31 -16.82
CA VAL A 182 3.91 6.26 -15.40
C VAL A 182 3.84 7.65 -14.78
N LYS A 183 4.40 8.67 -15.45
CA LYS A 183 4.33 10.07 -15.00
C LYS A 183 2.88 10.55 -14.85
N LYS A 184 1.99 10.21 -15.82
CA LYS A 184 0.57 10.56 -15.77
C LYS A 184 -0.09 10.00 -14.49
N TRP A 185 0.19 8.74 -14.13
CA TRP A 185 -0.36 8.09 -12.94
C TRP A 185 0.21 8.67 -11.64
N TRP A 186 1.49 9.05 -11.62
CA TRP A 186 2.07 9.75 -10.47
C TRP A 186 1.47 11.14 -10.26
N LYS A 187 1.17 11.89 -11.34
CA LYS A 187 0.43 13.16 -11.24
C LYS A 187 -0.95 12.96 -10.61
N LEU A 188 -1.67 11.91 -11.01
CA LEU A 188 -2.91 11.53 -10.35
C LEU A 188 -2.70 11.25 -8.86
N ARG A 189 -1.65 10.49 -8.49
CA ARG A 189 -1.32 10.23 -7.09
C ARG A 189 -1.16 11.52 -6.29
N TYR A 190 -0.41 12.48 -6.83
CA TYR A 190 -0.24 13.79 -6.18
C TYR A 190 -1.58 14.54 -6.06
N SER A 191 -2.41 14.55 -7.10
CA SER A 191 -3.74 15.14 -7.02
C SER A 191 -4.61 14.54 -5.92
N LEU A 192 -4.45 13.26 -5.61
CA LEU A 192 -5.21 12.54 -4.58
C LEU A 192 -4.63 12.69 -3.16
N ILE A 193 -3.51 13.37 -2.94
CA ILE A 193 -2.92 13.54 -1.59
C ILE A 193 -3.93 14.11 -0.58
N PRO A 194 -4.73 15.15 -0.87
CA PRO A 194 -5.74 15.64 0.09
C PRO A 194 -6.75 14.57 0.49
N TYR A 195 -7.23 13.78 -0.47
CA TYR A 195 -8.12 12.66 -0.22
C TYR A 195 -7.46 11.60 0.68
N ILE A 196 -6.22 11.24 0.35
CA ILE A 196 -5.46 10.24 1.12
C ILE A 196 -5.26 10.71 2.57
N ILE A 197 -4.96 11.98 2.79
CA ILE A 197 -4.82 12.56 4.14
C ILE A 197 -6.14 12.48 4.90
N GLU A 198 -7.25 12.86 4.28
CA GLU A 198 -8.58 12.79 4.91
C GLU A 198 -8.95 11.35 5.27
N GLN A 199 -8.84 10.42 4.31
CA GLN A 199 -9.15 9.02 4.56
C GLN A 199 -8.18 8.37 5.56
N SER A 200 -6.93 8.80 5.61
CA SER A 200 -5.98 8.33 6.62
C SER A 200 -6.36 8.76 8.04
N LYS A 201 -6.89 9.97 8.22
CA LYS A 201 -7.43 10.43 9.51
C LYS A 201 -8.61 9.57 9.93
N LEU A 202 -9.55 9.34 9.02
CA LEU A 202 -10.70 8.47 9.27
C LEU A 202 -10.28 7.03 9.60
N ALA A 203 -9.25 6.50 8.93
CA ALA A 203 -8.71 5.17 9.21
C ALA A 203 -8.13 5.09 10.63
N VAL A 204 -7.39 6.10 11.08
CA VAL A 204 -6.85 6.15 12.45
C VAL A 204 -7.95 6.25 13.49
N GLU A 205 -8.99 7.03 13.22
CA GLU A 205 -10.11 7.24 14.15
C GLU A 205 -11.03 6.02 14.27
N SER A 206 -11.33 5.37 13.13
CA SER A 206 -12.29 4.27 13.06
C SER A 206 -11.67 2.89 13.24
N GLY A 207 -10.36 2.74 12.96
CA GLY A 207 -9.67 1.46 12.86
C GLY A 207 -9.91 0.73 11.54
N TRP A 208 -10.65 1.32 10.58
CA TRP A 208 -10.84 0.75 9.25
C TRP A 208 -9.59 0.99 8.39
N PRO A 209 -9.15 0.00 7.60
CA PRO A 209 -7.97 0.18 6.75
C PRO A 209 -8.23 1.18 5.61
N LEU A 210 -7.17 1.72 5.02
CA LEU A 210 -7.29 2.55 3.82
C LEU A 210 -7.59 1.70 2.57
N LEU A 211 -7.06 0.45 2.52
CA LEU A 211 -7.44 -0.57 1.55
C LEU A 211 -8.47 -1.49 2.20
N GLN A 212 -9.71 -1.45 1.71
CA GLN A 212 -10.84 -2.11 2.36
C GLN A 212 -11.40 -3.22 1.47
N ALA A 213 -11.47 -4.44 1.98
CA ALA A 213 -12.15 -5.52 1.29
C ALA A 213 -13.65 -5.19 1.14
N LEU A 214 -14.27 -5.61 0.02
CA LEU A 214 -15.67 -5.30 -0.28
C LEU A 214 -16.63 -5.72 0.83
N ILE A 215 -16.34 -6.82 1.51
CA ILE A 215 -17.15 -7.33 2.62
C ILE A 215 -17.32 -6.33 3.76
N LEU A 216 -16.37 -5.42 3.98
CA LEU A 216 -16.48 -4.41 5.03
C LEU A 216 -17.64 -3.43 4.75
N HIS A 217 -17.87 -3.11 3.48
CA HIS A 217 -18.95 -2.20 3.06
C HIS A 217 -20.27 -2.90 2.75
N HIS A 218 -20.19 -4.19 2.36
CA HIS A 218 -21.32 -4.96 1.86
C HIS A 218 -21.39 -6.35 2.52
N PRO A 219 -21.50 -6.42 3.87
CA PRO A 219 -21.52 -7.72 4.58
C PRO A 219 -22.74 -8.58 4.24
N GLU A 220 -23.84 -7.99 3.78
CA GLU A 220 -25.07 -8.70 3.38
C GLU A 220 -24.98 -9.28 1.97
N ASP A 221 -24.10 -8.74 1.13
CA ASP A 221 -23.87 -9.22 -0.23
C ASP A 221 -22.86 -10.38 -0.22
N LYS A 222 -23.39 -11.61 -0.43
CA LYS A 222 -22.55 -12.84 -0.39
C LYS A 222 -21.48 -12.89 -1.48
N LEU A 223 -21.63 -12.15 -2.59
CA LEU A 223 -20.58 -12.06 -3.61
C LEU A 223 -19.36 -11.32 -3.08
N CYS A 224 -19.55 -10.26 -2.30
CA CYS A 224 -18.48 -9.47 -1.70
C CYS A 224 -17.60 -10.26 -0.71
N TRP A 225 -18.06 -11.43 -0.24
CA TRP A 225 -17.27 -12.30 0.64
C TRP A 225 -16.14 -13.02 -0.08
N HIS A 226 -16.22 -13.15 -1.39
CA HIS A 226 -15.31 -13.94 -2.22
C HIS A 226 -14.50 -13.11 -3.22
N ILE A 227 -14.76 -11.81 -3.29
CA ILE A 227 -14.04 -10.90 -4.18
C ILE A 227 -12.79 -10.42 -3.47
N ASP A 228 -11.63 -10.83 -3.96
CA ASP A 228 -10.31 -10.54 -3.39
C ASP A 228 -9.33 -9.87 -4.38
N ASP A 229 -9.86 -9.44 -5.52
CA ASP A 229 -9.14 -8.77 -6.61
C ASP A 229 -9.67 -7.35 -6.92
N GLU A 230 -10.62 -6.89 -6.09
CA GLU A 230 -11.16 -5.54 -6.06
C GLU A 230 -11.22 -5.03 -4.62
N TYR A 231 -11.16 -3.73 -4.45
CA TYR A 231 -11.16 -3.14 -3.12
C TYR A 231 -11.65 -1.70 -3.10
N TYR A 232 -12.09 -1.24 -1.95
CA TYR A 232 -12.28 0.17 -1.69
C TYR A 232 -10.96 0.83 -1.26
N PHE A 233 -10.63 1.94 -1.90
CA PHE A 233 -9.58 2.83 -1.47
C PHE A 233 -10.21 4.03 -0.76
N GLY A 234 -10.09 4.07 0.56
CA GLY A 234 -10.93 4.92 1.39
C GLY A 234 -12.41 4.55 1.25
N ASN A 235 -13.31 5.50 1.43
CA ASN A 235 -14.75 5.26 1.44
C ASN A 235 -15.41 5.41 0.06
N ASP A 236 -14.73 6.02 -0.92
CA ASP A 236 -15.38 6.50 -2.14
C ASP A 236 -14.96 5.77 -3.41
N PHE A 237 -13.69 5.32 -3.48
CA PHE A 237 -13.17 4.67 -4.68
C PHE A 237 -13.32 3.15 -4.63
N LEU A 238 -13.92 2.56 -5.64
CA LEU A 238 -13.84 1.13 -5.95
C LEU A 238 -12.77 0.92 -7.02
N VAL A 239 -11.72 0.20 -6.68
CA VAL A 239 -10.54 0.00 -7.52
C VAL A 239 -10.47 -1.46 -7.96
N ALA A 240 -10.36 -1.69 -9.25
CA ALA A 240 -10.34 -3.01 -9.86
C ALA A 240 -9.09 -3.20 -10.76
N PRO A 241 -7.90 -3.49 -10.17
CA PRO A 241 -6.65 -3.59 -10.93
C PRO A 241 -6.68 -4.76 -11.94
N VAL A 242 -6.12 -4.55 -13.12
CA VAL A 242 -5.91 -5.62 -14.10
C VAL A 242 -4.62 -6.36 -13.77
N MET A 243 -4.69 -7.68 -13.59
CA MET A 243 -3.58 -8.52 -13.14
C MET A 243 -3.31 -9.69 -14.09
N ASN A 244 -3.35 -9.41 -15.39
CA ASN A 244 -3.07 -10.38 -16.44
C ASN A 244 -2.58 -9.67 -17.71
N SER A 245 -2.00 -10.44 -18.64
CA SER A 245 -1.49 -9.98 -19.93
C SER A 245 -2.59 -9.79 -20.98
N GLU A 246 -3.76 -10.39 -20.78
CA GLU A 246 -4.91 -10.32 -21.70
C GLU A 246 -5.59 -8.97 -21.67
N ASN A 247 -5.28 -8.13 -20.65
CA ASN A 247 -5.91 -6.84 -20.42
C ASN A 247 -7.44 -6.94 -20.29
N ARG A 248 -7.91 -8.02 -19.68
CA ARG A 248 -9.33 -8.27 -19.45
C ARG A 248 -9.59 -8.68 -18.01
N ARG A 249 -10.74 -8.29 -17.50
CA ARG A 249 -11.21 -8.77 -16.21
C ARG A 249 -12.72 -8.67 -16.09
N ASP A 250 -13.27 -9.44 -15.18
CA ASP A 250 -14.58 -9.21 -14.62
C ASP A 250 -14.50 -8.15 -13.52
N ILE A 251 -15.55 -7.32 -13.37
CA ILE A 251 -15.62 -6.29 -12.32
C ILE A 251 -17.00 -6.40 -11.67
N TYR A 252 -17.03 -6.49 -10.36
CA TYR A 252 -18.27 -6.46 -9.60
C TYR A 252 -18.54 -5.04 -9.12
N LEU A 253 -19.67 -4.47 -9.50
CA LEU A 253 -20.16 -3.22 -8.93
C LEU A 253 -21.21 -3.56 -7.87
N PRO A 254 -20.93 -3.38 -6.58
CA PRO A 254 -21.93 -3.54 -5.52
C PRO A 254 -23.13 -2.64 -5.74
N GLU A 255 -24.24 -2.94 -5.07
CA GLU A 255 -25.49 -2.18 -5.25
C GLU A 255 -25.28 -0.67 -5.03
N GLY A 256 -25.91 0.16 -5.89
CA GLY A 256 -25.81 1.62 -5.86
C GLY A 256 -25.52 2.19 -7.25
N GLN A 257 -25.33 3.50 -7.29
CA GLN A 257 -24.96 4.24 -8.50
C GLN A 257 -23.46 4.52 -8.51
N TRP A 258 -22.81 4.13 -9.59
CA TRP A 258 -21.37 4.26 -9.78
C TRP A 258 -21.03 5.18 -10.95
N VAL A 259 -19.95 5.87 -10.85
CA VAL A 259 -19.41 6.71 -11.93
C VAL A 259 -17.98 6.28 -12.20
N ASN A 260 -17.66 5.93 -13.44
CA ASN A 260 -16.27 5.70 -13.83
C ASN A 260 -15.48 6.99 -13.62
N PHE A 261 -14.47 6.94 -12.77
CA PHE A 261 -13.72 8.10 -12.34
C PHE A 261 -13.01 8.82 -13.50
N PHE A 262 -12.56 8.08 -14.50
CA PHE A 262 -11.80 8.65 -15.61
C PHE A 262 -12.65 9.14 -16.77
N THR A 263 -13.78 8.49 -17.03
CA THR A 263 -14.64 8.81 -18.20
C THR A 263 -15.92 9.56 -17.84
N GLY A 264 -16.34 9.52 -16.58
CA GLY A 264 -17.63 10.06 -16.14
C GLY A 264 -18.84 9.19 -16.51
N GLU A 265 -18.63 8.00 -17.08
CA GLU A 265 -19.72 7.06 -17.41
C GLU A 265 -20.44 6.62 -16.13
N ARG A 266 -21.77 6.62 -16.16
CA ARG A 266 -22.62 6.21 -15.04
C ARG A 266 -23.10 4.79 -15.22
N LEU A 267 -23.03 4.02 -14.15
CA LEU A 267 -23.35 2.61 -14.13
C LEU A 267 -24.22 2.27 -12.92
N GLN A 268 -25.24 1.47 -13.15
CA GLN A 268 -26.00 0.84 -12.07
C GLN A 268 -25.21 -0.35 -11.53
N GLY A 269 -25.01 -0.40 -10.22
CA GLY A 269 -24.42 -1.54 -9.53
C GLY A 269 -25.39 -2.70 -9.29
N GLY A 270 -25.02 -3.62 -8.39
CA GLY A 270 -25.69 -4.89 -8.15
C GLY A 270 -25.42 -5.92 -9.24
N ARG A 271 -24.32 -5.79 -9.99
CA ARG A 271 -24.02 -6.66 -11.14
C ARG A 271 -22.54 -6.81 -11.44
N TRP A 272 -22.22 -7.84 -12.19
CA TRP A 272 -20.93 -8.03 -12.85
C TRP A 272 -20.87 -7.30 -14.19
N LEU A 273 -19.78 -6.61 -14.44
CA LEU A 273 -19.32 -6.26 -15.78
C LEU A 273 -18.39 -7.37 -16.23
N LYS A 274 -18.73 -8.08 -17.30
CA LYS A 274 -18.01 -9.27 -17.75
C LYS A 274 -17.04 -8.96 -18.87
N GLU A 275 -15.85 -9.62 -18.84
CA GLU A 275 -14.84 -9.58 -19.90
C GLU A 275 -14.47 -8.15 -20.34
N VAL A 276 -14.40 -7.22 -19.38
CA VAL A 276 -14.07 -5.82 -19.67
C VAL A 276 -12.64 -5.76 -20.17
N TYR A 277 -12.46 -5.31 -21.40
CA TYR A 277 -11.14 -4.99 -21.96
C TYR A 277 -10.68 -3.63 -21.44
N VAL A 278 -9.47 -3.57 -20.92
CA VAL A 278 -8.88 -2.38 -20.32
C VAL A 278 -7.53 -2.10 -20.99
N PRO A 279 -7.42 -1.07 -21.83
CA PRO A 279 -6.12 -0.66 -22.39
C PRO A 279 -5.03 -0.48 -21.33
N LEU A 280 -3.78 -0.70 -21.69
CA LEU A 280 -2.65 -0.68 -20.73
C LEU A 280 -2.51 0.68 -20.00
N GLU A 281 -2.89 1.75 -20.66
CA GLU A 281 -2.89 3.11 -20.11
C GLU A 281 -4.02 3.40 -19.12
N GLU A 282 -5.00 2.51 -19.00
CA GLU A 282 -6.21 2.66 -18.19
C GLU A 282 -6.25 1.65 -17.04
N MET A 283 -7.04 1.93 -16.02
CA MET A 283 -7.43 1.03 -14.96
C MET A 283 -8.87 1.30 -14.56
N PRO A 284 -9.72 0.28 -14.34
CA PRO A 284 -11.06 0.50 -13.85
C PRO A 284 -11.05 1.06 -12.42
N VAL A 285 -11.56 2.26 -12.27
CA VAL A 285 -11.77 2.94 -10.99
C VAL A 285 -13.14 3.59 -11.04
N TYR A 286 -13.95 3.26 -10.06
CA TYR A 286 -15.30 3.81 -9.93
C TYR A 286 -15.43 4.58 -8.64
N VAL A 287 -16.27 5.59 -8.65
CA VAL A 287 -16.62 6.37 -7.47
C VAL A 287 -18.13 6.34 -7.27
N ARG A 288 -18.56 6.47 -6.02
CA ARG A 288 -20.01 6.59 -5.74
C ARG A 288 -20.55 7.87 -6.36
N GLU A 289 -21.75 7.79 -6.94
CA GLU A 289 -22.43 9.02 -7.38
C GLU A 289 -22.65 9.95 -6.18
N ASN A 290 -22.51 11.26 -6.41
CA ASN A 290 -22.55 12.32 -5.41
C ASN A 290 -21.38 12.34 -4.40
N ALA A 291 -20.35 11.53 -4.58
CA ALA A 291 -19.12 11.63 -3.78
C ALA A 291 -18.47 13.03 -3.96
N VAL A 292 -17.77 13.45 -2.93
CA VAL A 292 -16.98 14.70 -2.94
C VAL A 292 -15.55 14.34 -2.60
N ILE A 293 -14.69 14.38 -3.61
CA ILE A 293 -13.29 13.96 -3.50
C ILE A 293 -12.41 15.21 -3.36
N PRO A 294 -11.73 15.43 -2.23
CA PRO A 294 -10.76 16.52 -2.13
C PRO A 294 -9.53 16.19 -2.97
N ILE A 295 -9.16 17.09 -3.87
CA ILE A 295 -8.02 16.94 -4.75
C ILE A 295 -7.13 18.18 -4.71
N TYR A 296 -5.84 17.99 -5.03
CA TYR A 296 -4.91 19.07 -5.29
C TYR A 296 -4.92 19.40 -6.78
N PRO A 297 -5.23 20.64 -7.17
CA PRO A 297 -5.48 20.98 -8.58
C PRO A 297 -4.23 21.30 -9.40
N GLU A 298 -3.10 21.60 -8.73
CA GLU A 298 -1.85 22.02 -9.37
C GLU A 298 -0.90 20.82 -9.56
N GLU A 299 -0.06 20.86 -10.59
CA GLU A 299 1.03 19.89 -10.73
C GLU A 299 2.21 20.29 -9.84
N VAL A 300 2.74 19.33 -9.11
CA VAL A 300 3.93 19.50 -8.24
C VAL A 300 4.94 18.39 -8.50
N ASN A 301 6.19 18.62 -8.12
CA ASN A 301 7.25 17.61 -8.22
C ASN A 301 7.47 16.86 -6.90
N CYS A 302 7.11 17.46 -5.78
CA CYS A 302 7.15 16.85 -4.45
C CYS A 302 6.06 17.45 -3.55
N THR A 303 5.80 16.80 -2.43
CA THR A 303 4.78 17.25 -1.46
C THR A 303 5.14 18.56 -0.76
N ASP A 304 6.43 18.91 -0.70
CA ASP A 304 6.88 20.17 -0.10
C ASP A 304 6.45 21.41 -0.90
N GLU A 305 6.13 21.23 -2.18
CA GLU A 305 5.57 22.28 -3.04
C GLU A 305 4.05 22.45 -2.86
N MET A 306 3.39 21.56 -2.10
CA MET A 306 1.93 21.56 -1.95
C MET A 306 1.48 22.52 -0.85
N ASP A 307 0.64 23.47 -1.22
CA ASP A 307 -0.19 24.22 -0.26
C ASP A 307 -1.56 23.56 -0.17
N LEU A 308 -1.76 22.73 0.85
CA LEU A 308 -3.02 21.99 1.02
C LEU A 308 -4.24 22.90 1.19
N GLY A 309 -4.05 24.19 1.53
CA GLY A 309 -5.11 25.20 1.54
C GLY A 309 -5.71 25.49 0.16
N LYS A 310 -5.02 25.12 -0.92
CA LYS A 310 -5.51 25.21 -2.29
C LYS A 310 -6.30 23.98 -2.76
N SER A 311 -6.49 22.99 -1.91
CA SER A 311 -7.28 21.80 -2.26
C SER A 311 -8.70 22.18 -2.63
N ILE A 312 -9.23 21.51 -3.66
CA ILE A 312 -10.60 21.73 -4.14
C ILE A 312 -11.45 20.48 -3.96
N ALA A 313 -12.76 20.67 -3.86
CA ALA A 313 -13.73 19.58 -3.79
C ALA A 313 -14.17 19.19 -5.22
N LEU A 314 -13.68 18.06 -5.72
CA LEU A 314 -14.17 17.44 -6.96
C LEU A 314 -15.51 16.76 -6.68
N ARG A 315 -16.60 17.30 -7.24
CA ARG A 315 -17.94 16.75 -7.08
C ARG A 315 -18.26 15.75 -8.20
N ILE A 316 -18.65 14.56 -7.81
CA ILE A 316 -19.07 13.48 -8.72
C ILE A 316 -20.60 13.56 -8.94
N ASP A 317 -21.05 14.71 -9.37
CA ASP A 317 -22.46 15.00 -9.67
C ASP A 317 -22.79 14.77 -11.17
N HIS A 318 -24.02 15.12 -11.57
CA HIS A 318 -24.49 14.94 -12.96
C HIS A 318 -23.67 15.73 -14.00
N ASN A 319 -22.87 16.72 -13.58
CA ASN A 319 -21.98 17.49 -14.46
C ASN A 319 -20.58 16.87 -14.59
N TYR A 320 -20.24 15.88 -13.78
CA TYR A 320 -18.93 15.25 -13.84
C TYR A 320 -18.73 14.51 -15.16
N LYS A 321 -17.63 14.82 -15.86
CA LYS A 321 -17.31 14.29 -17.20
C LYS A 321 -16.10 13.35 -17.22
N GLY A 322 -15.49 13.08 -16.04
CA GLY A 322 -14.32 12.27 -15.91
C GLY A 322 -13.05 13.08 -15.60
N PHE A 323 -12.11 12.43 -14.90
CA PHE A 323 -10.88 13.09 -14.43
C PHE A 323 -9.91 13.45 -15.57
N TRP A 324 -9.89 12.65 -16.65
CA TRP A 324 -8.99 12.87 -17.80
C TRP A 324 -9.58 13.74 -18.92
N THR A 325 -10.81 14.19 -18.79
CA THR A 325 -11.53 14.94 -19.85
C THR A 325 -11.29 16.46 -19.80
N LYS A 326 -10.17 16.87 -19.22
CA LYS A 326 -9.75 18.29 -19.23
C LYS A 326 -8.88 18.62 -20.41
#